data_1476c739a7d0710704ef88f644d0dd94
#
_entry.id   1476c739a7d0710704ef88f644d0dd94
#
_cell.length_a   1.000
_cell.length_b   1.000
_cell.length_c   1.000
_cell.angle_alpha   90.00
_cell.angle_beta   90.00
_cell.angle_gamma   90.00
#
_symmetry.space_group_name_H-M   'P 1'
#
loop_
_entity.id
_entity.type
_entity.pdbx_description
1 polymer ?
#
loop_
_entity_poly.entity_id
_entity_poly.type
_entity_poly.pdbx_seq_one_letter_code
_entity_poly.pdbx_strand_id
1 'polypeptide(L)'
;MNYQTALDILNLSIPYTKTELKKAYMAAALQHHPDKSNNPDSNIIFNNITESYKYLDEILDTQEELDIKENNDSNYTSLLNQFLNLAFLFDKVLDQDEINKLLKVFKNQCKEFSLKVIEDFNQETLFKIWEYIEKFKNILNLTPETIERIQNIIKKKLENNSIIILNPTLKNILENDTYKLDFNDQEYLVYLWKDYSLFEIENNKFLYVKCIPNLPENYFITKINNIFNLEINYYSNISSLINKDISITLPNKSILIKTDSLFIKKYQKIVYKKNGIINYNDQLDIISTGDIIIHLYIDFFTQHPHPSS
;
A
#
# COMPACT_ATOMS: atom_id res chain seq x y z
N MET A 1 9.59 -26.39 -5.89
CA MET A 1 9.71 -25.13 -5.13
C MET A 1 9.24 -25.34 -3.70
N ASN A 2 9.81 -24.65 -2.70
CA ASN A 2 9.29 -24.68 -1.32
C ASN A 2 8.61 -23.34 -0.99
N TYR A 3 7.80 -23.34 0.08
CA TYR A 3 6.98 -22.20 0.47
C TYR A 3 7.82 -20.92 0.77
N GLN A 4 8.89 -21.06 1.55
CA GLN A 4 9.74 -19.92 1.91
C GLN A 4 10.47 -19.37 0.69
N THR A 5 10.99 -20.23 -0.19
CA THR A 5 11.65 -19.79 -1.42
C THR A 5 10.68 -19.03 -2.33
N ALA A 6 9.42 -19.45 -2.42
CA ALA A 6 8.42 -18.76 -3.23
C ALA A 6 8.09 -17.36 -2.65
N LEU A 7 8.01 -17.23 -1.32
CA LEU A 7 7.82 -15.94 -0.65
C LEU A 7 9.01 -15.01 -0.91
N ASP A 8 10.24 -15.53 -0.77
CA ASP A 8 11.47 -14.75 -0.97
C ASP A 8 11.60 -14.24 -2.41
N ILE A 9 11.28 -15.10 -3.41
CA ILE A 9 11.31 -14.70 -4.82
C ILE A 9 10.32 -13.58 -5.13
N LEU A 10 9.13 -13.61 -4.54
CA LEU A 10 8.12 -12.57 -4.70
C LEU A 10 8.27 -11.41 -3.72
N ASN A 11 9.28 -11.46 -2.82
CA ASN A 11 9.45 -10.50 -1.74
C ASN A 11 8.15 -10.26 -0.96
N LEU A 12 7.47 -11.35 -0.61
CA LEU A 12 6.15 -11.35 0.01
C LEU A 12 6.26 -11.80 1.46
N SER A 13 5.69 -11.02 2.36
CA SER A 13 5.64 -11.33 3.79
C SER A 13 4.34 -12.01 4.18
N ILE A 14 4.38 -12.90 5.16
CA ILE A 14 3.19 -13.54 5.73
C ILE A 14 2.65 -12.62 6.85
N PRO A 15 1.33 -12.43 6.93
CA PRO A 15 0.28 -12.95 6.05
C PRO A 15 0.13 -12.11 4.79
N TYR A 16 -0.36 -12.69 3.73
CA TYR A 16 -0.67 -11.99 2.49
C TYR A 16 -2.06 -12.39 1.97
N THR A 17 -2.70 -11.47 1.29
CA THR A 17 -3.97 -11.66 0.59
C THR A 17 -3.71 -12.09 -0.86
N LYS A 18 -4.74 -12.60 -1.55
CA LYS A 18 -4.67 -12.91 -2.98
C LYS A 18 -4.31 -11.67 -3.82
N THR A 19 -4.81 -10.51 -3.42
CA THR A 19 -4.48 -9.21 -4.06
C THR A 19 -3.02 -8.84 -3.89
N GLU A 20 -2.45 -9.02 -2.69
CA GLU A 20 -1.03 -8.75 -2.41
C GLU A 20 -0.12 -9.72 -3.14
N LEU A 21 -0.47 -11.01 -3.18
CA LEU A 21 0.23 -12.01 -3.97
C LEU A 21 0.26 -11.62 -5.46
N LYS A 22 -0.88 -11.20 -6.01
CA LYS A 22 -0.99 -10.77 -7.41
C LYS A 22 -0.20 -9.49 -7.68
N LYS A 23 -0.23 -8.50 -6.76
CA LYS A 23 0.60 -7.28 -6.84
C LYS A 23 2.10 -7.62 -6.81
N ALA A 24 2.53 -8.49 -5.90
CA ALA A 24 3.92 -8.92 -5.78
C ALA A 24 4.41 -9.65 -7.04
N TYR A 25 3.60 -10.58 -7.56
CA TYR A 25 3.88 -11.25 -8.84
C TYR A 25 4.06 -10.26 -9.98
N MET A 26 3.11 -9.35 -10.18
CA MET A 26 3.17 -8.38 -11.28
C MET A 26 4.37 -7.44 -11.14
N ALA A 27 4.68 -7.00 -9.93
CA ALA A 27 5.84 -6.17 -9.65
C ALA A 27 7.14 -6.89 -10.04
N ALA A 28 7.33 -8.12 -9.57
CA ALA A 28 8.50 -8.93 -9.89
C ALA A 28 8.58 -9.28 -11.39
N ALA A 29 7.44 -9.63 -12.00
CA ALA A 29 7.36 -9.96 -13.43
C ALA A 29 7.68 -8.75 -14.32
N LEU A 30 7.24 -7.55 -13.97
CA LEU A 30 7.59 -6.31 -14.68
C LEU A 30 9.06 -5.96 -14.55
N GLN A 31 9.62 -6.11 -13.35
CA GLN A 31 11.03 -5.80 -13.06
C GLN A 31 11.98 -6.70 -13.84
N HIS A 32 11.63 -7.97 -14.01
CA HIS A 32 12.47 -9.00 -14.66
C HIS A 32 11.94 -9.47 -16.01
N HIS A 33 11.08 -8.66 -16.66
CA HIS A 33 10.48 -9.05 -17.92
C HIS A 33 11.53 -9.20 -19.02
N PRO A 34 11.56 -10.32 -19.81
CA PRO A 34 12.56 -10.53 -20.85
C PRO A 34 12.62 -9.43 -21.91
N ASP A 35 11.46 -8.82 -22.26
CA ASP A 35 11.41 -7.74 -23.26
C ASP A 35 12.07 -6.43 -22.80
N LYS A 36 12.33 -6.28 -21.50
CA LYS A 36 12.85 -5.02 -20.92
C LYS A 36 14.16 -5.20 -20.17
N SER A 37 14.46 -6.39 -19.75
CA SER A 37 15.67 -6.69 -18.99
C SER A 37 16.82 -7.04 -19.95
N ASN A 38 17.96 -6.38 -19.76
CA ASN A 38 19.20 -6.72 -20.48
C ASN A 38 19.97 -7.87 -19.81
N ASN A 39 19.40 -8.51 -18.78
CA ASN A 39 20.04 -9.63 -18.09
C ASN A 39 19.85 -10.92 -18.89
N PRO A 40 20.90 -11.67 -19.23
CA PRO A 40 20.80 -12.93 -19.94
C PRO A 40 19.98 -14.00 -19.19
N ASP A 41 19.90 -13.91 -17.86
CA ASP A 41 19.14 -14.83 -17.01
C ASP A 41 17.67 -14.44 -16.83
N SER A 42 17.20 -13.37 -17.49
CA SER A 42 15.83 -12.84 -17.31
C SER A 42 14.74 -13.87 -17.51
N ASN A 43 14.91 -14.77 -18.49
CA ASN A 43 13.95 -15.84 -18.74
C ASN A 43 13.86 -16.83 -17.57
N ILE A 44 15.00 -17.17 -16.96
CA ILE A 44 15.05 -18.10 -15.82
C ILE A 44 14.41 -17.43 -14.59
N ILE A 45 14.75 -16.16 -14.35
CA ILE A 45 14.19 -15.38 -13.23
C ILE A 45 12.68 -15.24 -13.40
N PHE A 46 12.22 -14.90 -14.60
CA PHE A 46 10.79 -14.74 -14.91
C PHE A 46 10.00 -16.03 -14.72
N ASN A 47 10.58 -17.17 -15.15
CA ASN A 47 9.97 -18.48 -14.94
C ASN A 47 9.87 -18.80 -13.43
N ASN A 48 10.92 -18.56 -12.67
CA ASN A 48 10.90 -18.76 -11.21
C ASN A 48 9.83 -17.88 -10.51
N ILE A 49 9.67 -16.64 -10.94
CA ILE A 49 8.63 -15.73 -10.46
C ILE A 49 7.23 -16.31 -10.76
N THR A 50 7.02 -16.78 -11.99
CA THR A 50 5.74 -17.33 -12.41
C THR A 50 5.40 -18.64 -11.66
N GLU A 51 6.38 -19.52 -11.47
CA GLU A 51 6.22 -20.74 -10.68
C GLU A 51 5.94 -20.43 -9.20
N SER A 52 6.61 -19.41 -8.63
CA SER A 52 6.37 -18.99 -7.26
C SER A 52 4.95 -18.48 -7.05
N TYR A 53 4.45 -17.67 -8.00
CA TYR A 53 3.07 -17.19 -7.98
C TYR A 53 2.07 -18.35 -8.02
N LYS A 54 2.21 -19.27 -8.97
CA LYS A 54 1.31 -20.43 -9.09
C LYS A 54 1.31 -21.28 -7.82
N TYR A 55 2.49 -21.56 -7.28
CA TYR A 55 2.64 -22.35 -6.06
C TYR A 55 1.96 -21.69 -4.83
N LEU A 56 2.10 -20.38 -4.66
CA LEU A 56 1.48 -19.66 -3.55
C LEU A 56 -0.02 -19.45 -3.76
N ASP A 57 -0.48 -19.27 -4.99
CA ASP A 57 -1.91 -19.13 -5.32
C ASP A 57 -2.69 -20.44 -5.06
N GLU A 58 -2.10 -21.60 -5.39
CA GLU A 58 -2.65 -22.92 -5.04
C GLU A 58 -2.80 -23.16 -3.54
N ILE A 59 -1.89 -22.58 -2.72
CA ILE A 59 -1.94 -22.69 -1.25
C ILE A 59 -3.01 -21.78 -0.65
N LEU A 60 -3.29 -20.66 -1.29
CA LEU A 60 -4.28 -19.69 -0.82
C LEU A 60 -5.73 -20.16 -0.94
N ASP A 61 -6.03 -21.35 -1.36
CA ASP A 61 -7.37 -21.96 -1.59
C ASP A 61 -8.50 -21.27 -0.78
N THR A 62 -8.78 -20.03 -1.12
CA THR A 62 -9.78 -19.20 -0.46
C THR A 62 -10.76 -18.68 -1.48
N GLN A 63 -12.03 -18.93 -1.18
CA GLN A 63 -13.27 -18.57 -1.85
C GLN A 63 -13.48 -17.04 -2.04
N GLU A 64 -12.48 -16.30 -2.50
CA GLU A 64 -12.68 -14.93 -2.96
C GLU A 64 -12.27 -14.85 -4.43
N GLU A 65 -13.22 -15.24 -5.28
CA GLU A 65 -13.19 -14.89 -6.70
C GLU A 65 -13.33 -13.36 -6.83
N LEU A 66 -12.20 -12.68 -6.88
CA LEU A 66 -12.16 -11.40 -7.54
C LEU A 66 -12.15 -11.68 -9.04
N ASP A 67 -13.27 -11.41 -9.72
CA ASP A 67 -13.45 -11.43 -11.17
C ASP A 67 -12.51 -10.44 -11.87
N ILE A 68 -11.23 -10.70 -11.80
CA ILE A 68 -10.25 -10.08 -12.69
C ILE A 68 -10.03 -11.10 -13.79
N LYS A 69 -10.61 -10.86 -14.96
CA LYS A 69 -10.41 -11.67 -16.16
C LYS A 69 -8.91 -11.93 -16.32
N GLU A 70 -8.52 -13.18 -16.14
CA GLU A 70 -7.17 -13.67 -16.43
C GLU A 70 -6.95 -13.57 -17.94
N ASN A 71 -6.38 -12.45 -18.37
CA ASN A 71 -5.72 -12.44 -19.66
C ASN A 71 -4.36 -13.09 -19.46
N ASN A 72 -4.22 -14.33 -19.87
CA ASN A 72 -2.98 -15.12 -19.87
C ASN A 72 -1.91 -14.56 -20.83
N ASP A 73 -1.95 -13.29 -21.13
CA ASP A 73 -1.01 -12.62 -22.01
C ASP A 73 0.17 -12.13 -21.18
N SER A 74 1.28 -12.88 -21.20
CA SER A 74 2.52 -12.57 -20.49
C SER A 74 3.32 -11.40 -21.09
N ASN A 75 2.71 -10.63 -22.00
CA ASN A 75 3.32 -9.46 -22.61
C ASN A 75 3.49 -8.34 -21.57
N TYR A 76 4.66 -7.67 -21.56
CA TYR A 76 4.98 -6.55 -20.69
C TYR A 76 3.86 -5.50 -20.61
N THR A 77 3.25 -5.14 -21.75
CA THR A 77 2.16 -4.16 -21.81
C THR A 77 0.92 -4.64 -21.05
N SER A 78 0.59 -5.93 -21.14
CA SER A 78 -0.54 -6.52 -20.42
C SER A 78 -0.29 -6.54 -18.92
N LEU A 79 0.91 -6.95 -18.49
CA LEU A 79 1.33 -6.93 -17.09
C LEU A 79 1.34 -5.50 -16.52
N LEU A 80 1.88 -4.54 -17.27
CA LEU A 80 1.90 -3.13 -16.87
C LEU A 80 0.47 -2.58 -16.70
N ASN A 81 -0.44 -2.87 -17.63
CA ASN A 81 -1.83 -2.45 -17.54
C ASN A 81 -2.53 -3.05 -16.32
N GLN A 82 -2.34 -4.35 -16.07
CA GLN A 82 -2.90 -5.01 -14.89
C GLN A 82 -2.33 -4.43 -13.60
N PHE A 83 -1.02 -4.13 -13.55
CA PHE A 83 -0.38 -3.52 -12.41
C PHE A 83 -0.90 -2.11 -12.13
N LEU A 84 -1.04 -1.26 -13.17
CA LEU A 84 -1.62 0.07 -13.05
C LEU A 84 -3.09 0.03 -12.60
N ASN A 85 -3.87 -0.90 -13.15
CA ASN A 85 -5.26 -1.09 -12.73
C ASN A 85 -5.35 -1.49 -11.24
N LEU A 86 -4.53 -2.45 -10.79
CA LEU A 86 -4.51 -2.86 -9.38
C LEU A 86 -4.04 -1.73 -8.46
N ALA A 87 -3.12 -0.90 -8.92
CA ALA A 87 -2.56 0.18 -8.10
C ALA A 87 -3.47 1.40 -8.00
N PHE A 88 -4.20 1.73 -9.05
CA PHE A 88 -4.95 2.98 -9.13
C PHE A 88 -6.48 2.80 -9.13
N LEU A 89 -7.01 1.81 -9.86
CA LEU A 89 -8.46 1.58 -9.88
C LEU A 89 -8.96 1.01 -8.56
N PHE A 90 -8.20 0.12 -7.95
CA PHE A 90 -8.61 -0.50 -6.69
C PHE A 90 -8.75 0.53 -5.58
N ASP A 91 -7.84 1.50 -5.54
CA ASP A 91 -7.87 2.60 -4.58
C ASP A 91 -8.71 3.80 -5.08
N LYS A 92 -9.37 3.69 -6.26
CA LYS A 92 -10.13 4.76 -6.92
C LYS A 92 -9.36 6.08 -7.06
N VAL A 93 -8.06 5.97 -7.28
CA VAL A 93 -7.15 7.12 -7.41
C VAL A 93 -7.28 7.75 -8.79
N LEU A 94 -7.38 6.90 -9.82
CA LEU A 94 -7.50 7.30 -11.22
C LEU A 94 -8.68 6.56 -11.85
N ASP A 95 -9.32 7.18 -12.85
CA ASP A 95 -10.29 6.51 -13.68
C ASP A 95 -9.61 5.69 -14.79
N GLN A 96 -10.42 4.92 -15.55
CA GLN A 96 -9.89 4.04 -16.60
C GLN A 96 -9.25 4.82 -17.75
N ASP A 97 -9.72 6.01 -18.07
CA ASP A 97 -9.17 6.86 -19.13
C ASP A 97 -7.83 7.45 -18.73
N GLU A 98 -7.69 7.86 -17.47
CA GLU A 98 -6.45 8.34 -16.89
C GLU A 98 -5.40 7.23 -16.85
N ILE A 99 -5.79 6.00 -16.46
CA ILE A 99 -4.90 4.83 -16.49
C ILE A 99 -4.44 4.51 -17.92
N ASN A 100 -5.35 4.56 -18.88
CA ASN A 100 -5.00 4.33 -20.29
C ASN A 100 -4.03 5.40 -20.83
N LYS A 101 -4.16 6.65 -20.36
CA LYS A 101 -3.22 7.73 -20.67
C LYS A 101 -1.84 7.44 -20.07
N LEU A 102 -1.76 7.05 -18.79
CA LEU A 102 -0.51 6.67 -18.14
C LEU A 102 0.15 5.46 -18.79
N LEU A 103 -0.64 4.45 -19.15
CA LEU A 103 -0.13 3.28 -19.87
C LEU A 103 0.58 3.68 -21.18
N LYS A 104 0.03 4.63 -21.92
CA LYS A 104 0.68 5.16 -23.14
C LYS A 104 2.00 5.86 -22.83
N VAL A 105 2.06 6.62 -21.73
CA VAL A 105 3.28 7.29 -21.28
C VAL A 105 4.36 6.27 -20.96
N PHE A 106 4.08 5.28 -20.13
CA PHE A 106 5.06 4.28 -19.73
C PHE A 106 5.46 3.32 -20.87
N LYS A 107 4.51 2.94 -21.73
CA LYS A 107 4.79 2.07 -22.88
C LYS A 107 5.75 2.71 -23.88
N ASN A 108 5.61 4.00 -24.13
CA ASN A 108 6.41 4.73 -25.11
C ASN A 108 7.74 5.24 -24.54
N GLN A 109 8.13 4.78 -23.35
CA GLN A 109 9.34 5.24 -22.65
C GLN A 109 9.44 6.77 -22.59
N CYS A 110 8.29 7.42 -22.39
CA CYS A 110 8.19 8.87 -22.22
C CYS A 110 8.85 9.68 -23.35
N LYS A 111 8.63 9.31 -24.61
CA LYS A 111 8.96 10.19 -25.73
C LYS A 111 8.22 11.52 -25.57
N GLU A 112 8.79 12.62 -26.03
CA GLU A 112 8.27 13.98 -25.81
C GLU A 112 6.77 14.15 -26.06
N PHE A 113 6.23 13.42 -27.05
CA PHE A 113 4.79 13.45 -27.35
C PHE A 113 3.92 12.81 -26.27
N SER A 114 4.45 11.82 -25.53
CA SER A 114 3.69 11.16 -24.46
C SER A 114 3.72 11.93 -23.15
N LEU A 115 4.71 12.79 -22.95
CA LEU A 115 4.83 13.64 -21.76
C LEU A 115 3.80 14.76 -21.73
N LYS A 116 3.32 15.24 -22.90
CA LYS A 116 2.23 16.21 -22.98
C LYS A 116 0.94 15.71 -22.32
N VAL A 117 0.73 14.40 -22.32
CA VAL A 117 -0.42 13.79 -21.63
C VAL A 117 -0.37 14.03 -20.12
N ILE A 118 0.84 14.11 -19.54
CA ILE A 118 0.99 14.41 -18.10
C ILE A 118 0.58 15.86 -17.82
N GLU A 119 0.77 16.76 -18.78
CA GLU A 119 0.36 18.16 -18.66
C GLU A 119 -1.17 18.33 -18.62
N ASP A 120 -1.93 17.38 -19.15
CA ASP A 120 -3.40 17.43 -19.19
C ASP A 120 -4.07 17.01 -17.88
N PHE A 121 -3.33 16.36 -16.98
CA PHE A 121 -3.87 15.95 -15.68
C PHE A 121 -4.07 17.15 -14.76
N ASN A 122 -5.09 17.07 -13.91
CA ASN A 122 -5.26 18.03 -12.83
C ASN A 122 -4.17 17.87 -11.77
N GLN A 123 -4.02 18.86 -10.90
CA GLN A 123 -2.92 18.90 -9.93
C GLN A 123 -2.97 17.75 -8.90
N GLU A 124 -4.16 17.38 -8.45
CA GLU A 124 -4.35 16.26 -7.53
C GLU A 124 -3.90 14.94 -8.14
N THR A 125 -4.33 14.67 -9.38
CA THR A 125 -3.93 13.49 -10.15
C THR A 125 -2.41 13.47 -10.38
N LEU A 126 -1.80 14.62 -10.70
CA LEU A 126 -0.35 14.73 -10.88
C LEU A 126 0.42 14.38 -9.61
N PHE A 127 -0.09 14.80 -8.45
CA PHE A 127 0.55 14.49 -7.19
C PHE A 127 0.51 12.98 -6.88
N LYS A 128 -0.63 12.36 -7.10
CA LYS A 128 -0.80 10.90 -6.95
C LYS A 128 0.08 10.11 -7.92
N ILE A 129 0.19 10.58 -9.16
CA ILE A 129 1.11 10.01 -10.18
C ILE A 129 2.56 10.12 -9.71
N TRP A 130 2.95 11.26 -9.16
CA TRP A 130 4.29 11.46 -8.62
C TRP A 130 4.63 10.45 -7.51
N GLU A 131 3.75 10.34 -6.50
CA GLU A 131 3.93 9.39 -5.40
C GLU A 131 4.06 7.95 -5.91
N TYR A 132 3.24 7.62 -6.90
CA TYR A 132 3.27 6.30 -7.52
C TYR A 132 4.59 6.04 -8.25
N ILE A 133 5.05 6.99 -9.04
CA ILE A 133 6.33 6.87 -9.76
C ILE A 133 7.48 6.71 -8.77
N GLU A 134 7.53 7.52 -7.72
CA GLU A 134 8.58 7.41 -6.69
C GLU A 134 8.56 6.05 -6.00
N LYS A 135 7.38 5.55 -5.67
CA LYS A 135 7.22 4.24 -5.01
C LYS A 135 7.61 3.07 -5.91
N PHE A 136 7.31 3.15 -7.20
CA PHE A 136 7.42 2.02 -8.12
C PHE A 136 8.43 2.22 -9.27
N LYS A 137 9.28 3.25 -9.21
CA LYS A 137 10.26 3.58 -10.26
C LYS A 137 11.14 2.40 -10.68
N ASN A 138 11.55 1.57 -9.72
CA ASN A 138 12.37 0.39 -9.99
C ASN A 138 11.59 -0.71 -10.73
N ILE A 139 10.30 -0.84 -10.43
CA ILE A 139 9.41 -1.85 -11.02
C ILE A 139 9.00 -1.44 -12.44
N LEU A 140 8.76 -0.15 -12.64
CA LEU A 140 8.36 0.40 -13.95
C LEU A 140 9.49 0.40 -14.97
N ASN A 141 10.72 0.03 -14.57
CA ASN A 141 11.92 0.05 -15.43
C ASN A 141 12.10 1.40 -16.17
N LEU A 142 11.78 2.49 -15.49
CA LEU A 142 11.96 3.84 -16.04
C LEU A 142 13.42 4.22 -15.97
N THR A 143 13.94 4.80 -17.06
CA THR A 143 15.30 5.34 -17.05
C THR A 143 15.38 6.56 -16.12
N PRO A 144 16.54 6.83 -15.49
CA PRO A 144 16.73 8.03 -14.66
C PRO A 144 16.35 9.32 -15.40
N GLU A 145 16.69 9.43 -16.68
CA GLU A 145 16.32 10.57 -17.53
C GLU A 145 14.81 10.72 -17.70
N THR A 146 14.10 9.60 -17.83
CA THR A 146 12.64 9.57 -17.91
C THR A 146 12.01 10.07 -16.61
N ILE A 147 12.51 9.58 -15.49
CA ILE A 147 12.05 9.98 -14.15
C ILE A 147 12.27 11.49 -13.97
N GLU A 148 13.49 11.97 -14.27
CA GLU A 148 13.83 13.39 -14.16
C GLU A 148 12.94 14.29 -15.04
N ARG A 149 12.63 13.88 -16.27
CA ARG A 149 11.72 14.61 -17.15
C ARG A 149 10.31 14.70 -16.59
N ILE A 150 9.77 13.59 -16.12
CA ILE A 150 8.43 13.56 -15.47
C ILE A 150 8.47 14.48 -14.23
N GLN A 151 9.52 14.37 -13.43
CA GLN A 151 9.73 15.21 -12.25
C GLN A 151 9.71 16.71 -12.62
N ASN A 152 10.40 17.08 -13.65
CA ASN A 152 10.47 18.49 -14.08
C ASN A 152 9.11 19.01 -14.55
N ILE A 153 8.32 18.20 -15.27
CA ILE A 153 6.98 18.59 -15.71
C ILE A 153 6.06 18.78 -14.48
N ILE A 154 6.05 17.80 -13.59
CA ILE A 154 5.23 17.84 -12.37
C ILE A 154 5.66 19.03 -11.49
N LYS A 155 6.97 19.20 -11.28
CA LYS A 155 7.51 20.32 -10.52
C LYS A 155 7.11 21.66 -11.12
N LYS A 156 7.24 21.84 -12.43
CA LYS A 156 6.83 23.07 -13.11
C LYS A 156 5.34 23.38 -12.95
N LYS A 157 4.48 22.36 -13.00
CA LYS A 157 3.03 22.52 -12.77
C LYS A 157 2.69 22.78 -11.30
N LEU A 158 3.50 22.29 -10.38
CA LEU A 158 3.33 22.47 -8.94
C LEU A 158 4.14 23.64 -8.38
N GLU A 159 4.92 24.35 -9.19
CA GLU A 159 5.79 25.47 -8.76
C GLU A 159 5.04 26.58 -7.99
N ASN A 160 3.74 26.72 -8.26
CA ASN A 160 2.89 27.70 -7.58
C ASN A 160 2.18 27.14 -6.34
N ASN A 161 2.46 25.90 -5.95
CA ASN A 161 1.79 25.22 -4.85
C ASN A 161 2.74 25.05 -3.66
N SER A 162 2.16 25.11 -2.48
CA SER A 162 2.87 24.81 -1.24
C SER A 162 2.53 23.39 -0.78
N ILE A 163 3.53 22.67 -0.31
CA ILE A 163 3.38 21.32 0.20
C ILE A 163 3.81 21.29 1.66
N ILE A 164 2.93 20.82 2.52
CA ILE A 164 3.20 20.64 3.95
C ILE A 164 2.98 19.16 4.29
N ILE A 165 3.90 18.59 5.05
CA ILE A 165 3.79 17.22 5.55
C ILE A 165 3.51 17.28 7.05
N LEU A 166 2.45 16.61 7.48
CA LEU A 166 2.12 16.40 8.88
C LEU A 166 2.32 14.91 9.22
N ASN A 167 2.78 14.65 10.45
CA ASN A 167 3.01 13.29 10.92
C ASN A 167 2.08 12.97 12.11
N PRO A 168 0.79 12.68 11.86
CA PRO A 168 -0.14 12.36 12.93
C PRO A 168 0.24 11.06 13.63
N THR A 169 0.05 11.04 14.93
CA THR A 169 0.22 9.83 15.74
C THR A 169 -0.99 8.91 15.59
N LEU A 170 -0.85 7.64 15.99
CA LEU A 170 -1.98 6.72 16.05
C LEU A 170 -3.15 7.28 16.89
N LYS A 171 -2.84 8.01 17.96
CA LYS A 171 -3.84 8.69 18.81
C LYS A 171 -4.66 9.69 17.99
N ASN A 172 -3.99 10.60 17.29
CA ASN A 172 -4.67 11.62 16.48
C ASN A 172 -5.63 11.00 15.45
N ILE A 173 -5.24 9.88 14.87
CA ILE A 173 -6.04 9.18 13.85
C ILE A 173 -7.26 8.50 14.48
N LEU A 174 -7.08 7.80 15.60
CA LEU A 174 -8.16 7.06 16.27
C LEU A 174 -9.15 7.99 16.99
N GLU A 175 -8.71 9.18 17.43
CA GLU A 175 -9.55 10.20 18.06
C GLU A 175 -10.16 11.16 17.04
N ASN A 176 -9.82 11.02 15.75
CA ASN A 176 -10.26 11.88 14.63
C ASN A 176 -9.90 13.35 14.87
N ASP A 177 -8.70 13.58 15.33
CA ASP A 177 -8.22 14.93 15.61
C ASP A 177 -8.10 15.77 14.34
N THR A 178 -8.26 17.08 14.53
CA THR A 178 -8.01 18.10 13.52
C THR A 178 -6.82 18.96 13.93
N TYR A 179 -6.06 19.41 12.93
CA TYR A 179 -4.94 20.33 13.12
C TYR A 179 -5.26 21.68 12.50
N LYS A 180 -5.08 22.75 13.28
CA LYS A 180 -5.12 24.13 12.79
C LYS A 180 -3.77 24.46 12.18
N LEU A 181 -3.74 24.64 10.89
CA LEU A 181 -2.57 25.02 10.13
C LEU A 181 -2.65 26.50 9.79
N ASP A 182 -1.71 27.28 10.30
CA ASP A 182 -1.56 28.69 9.92
C ASP A 182 -0.63 28.77 8.71
N PHE A 183 -1.13 29.28 7.59
CA PHE A 183 -0.37 29.45 6.38
C PHE A 183 -0.77 30.75 5.67
N ASN A 184 0.19 31.64 5.40
CA ASN A 184 -0.02 32.95 4.80
C ASN A 184 -1.13 33.79 5.52
N ASP A 185 -1.06 33.85 6.83
CA ASP A 185 -2.02 34.58 7.68
C ASP A 185 -3.48 34.07 7.60
N GLN A 186 -3.66 32.86 7.08
CA GLN A 186 -4.95 32.16 7.04
C GLN A 186 -4.89 30.85 7.80
N GLU A 187 -5.98 30.50 8.50
CA GLU A 187 -6.14 29.25 9.23
C GLU A 187 -6.83 28.21 8.36
N TYR A 188 -6.23 27.03 8.26
CA TYR A 188 -6.77 25.87 7.56
C TYR A 188 -6.99 24.72 8.52
N LEU A 189 -8.16 24.07 8.46
CA LEU A 189 -8.46 22.88 9.26
C LEU A 189 -8.05 21.63 8.48
N VAL A 190 -7.02 20.95 8.98
CA VAL A 190 -6.52 19.72 8.41
C VAL A 190 -7.02 18.53 9.22
N TYR A 191 -7.68 17.60 8.56
CA TYR A 191 -8.17 16.35 9.15
C TYR A 191 -7.04 15.32 9.18
N LEU A 192 -6.54 14.97 10.36
CA LEU A 192 -5.34 14.13 10.53
C LEU A 192 -5.55 12.65 10.17
N TRP A 193 -6.79 12.21 9.99
CA TRP A 193 -7.13 10.86 9.51
C TRP A 193 -7.21 10.73 7.99
N LYS A 194 -7.20 11.85 7.25
CA LYS A 194 -7.15 11.85 5.79
C LYS A 194 -5.72 11.69 5.29
N ASP A 195 -5.53 11.02 4.18
CA ASP A 195 -4.21 10.91 3.53
C ASP A 195 -3.66 12.29 3.16
N TYR A 196 -4.55 13.16 2.66
CA TYR A 196 -4.20 14.53 2.27
C TYR A 196 -5.42 15.47 2.36
N SER A 197 -5.13 16.76 2.37
CA SER A 197 -6.09 17.86 2.23
C SER A 197 -5.57 18.85 1.21
N LEU A 198 -6.46 19.36 0.37
CA LEU A 198 -6.16 20.36 -0.66
C LEU A 198 -6.96 21.62 -0.37
N PHE A 199 -6.28 22.74 -0.29
CA PHE A 199 -6.89 24.05 -0.06
C PHE A 199 -6.48 25.00 -1.19
N GLU A 200 -7.46 25.72 -1.77
CA GLU A 200 -7.18 26.82 -2.67
C GLU A 200 -6.75 28.04 -1.83
N ILE A 201 -5.60 28.63 -2.16
CA ILE A 201 -5.04 29.75 -1.39
C ILE A 201 -5.41 31.08 -2.07
N GLU A 202 -4.87 31.34 -3.25
CA GLU A 202 -5.12 32.54 -4.06
C GLU A 202 -4.76 32.26 -5.53
N ASN A 203 -5.47 32.86 -6.47
CA ASN A 203 -5.11 32.90 -7.88
C ASN A 203 -4.72 31.52 -8.49
N ASN A 204 -5.51 30.50 -8.28
CA ASN A 204 -5.22 29.11 -8.70
C ASN A 204 -3.97 28.51 -8.07
N LYS A 205 -3.55 28.98 -6.90
CA LYS A 205 -2.52 28.34 -6.08
C LYS A 205 -3.17 27.43 -5.06
N PHE A 206 -2.55 26.31 -4.80
CA PHE A 206 -3.06 25.32 -3.86
C PHE A 206 -2.05 25.03 -2.75
N LEU A 207 -2.57 24.86 -1.55
CA LEU A 207 -1.86 24.31 -0.42
C LEU A 207 -2.21 22.82 -0.32
N TYR A 208 -1.23 21.97 -0.54
CA TYR A 208 -1.35 20.52 -0.40
C TYR A 208 -0.78 20.11 0.96
N VAL A 209 -1.61 19.55 1.81
CA VAL A 209 -1.21 19.06 3.12
C VAL A 209 -1.32 17.54 3.14
N LYS A 210 -0.18 16.86 3.25
CA LYS A 210 -0.12 15.40 3.32
C LYS A 210 0.05 14.93 4.75
N CYS A 211 -0.76 13.94 5.16
CA CYS A 211 -0.63 13.27 6.44
C CYS A 211 0.12 11.95 6.24
N ILE A 212 1.32 11.85 6.81
CA ILE A 212 2.11 10.61 6.87
C ILE A 212 2.12 10.14 8.31
N PRO A 213 1.33 9.12 8.68
CA PRO A 213 1.21 8.67 10.05
C PRO A 213 2.54 8.22 10.66
N ASN A 214 2.85 8.71 11.86
CA ASN A 214 3.91 8.18 12.67
C ASN A 214 3.32 7.12 13.62
N LEU A 215 3.39 5.86 13.18
CA LEU A 215 2.81 4.72 13.88
C LEU A 215 3.86 4.03 14.76
N PRO A 216 3.44 3.40 15.87
CA PRO A 216 4.32 2.50 16.62
C PRO A 216 4.78 1.34 15.73
N GLU A 217 5.89 0.74 16.09
CA GLU A 217 6.38 -0.49 15.44
C GLU A 217 5.29 -1.57 15.44
N ASN A 218 5.18 -2.31 14.35
CA ASN A 218 4.17 -3.35 14.14
C ASN A 218 2.70 -2.87 13.96
N TYR A 219 2.47 -1.56 13.83
CA TYR A 219 1.16 -1.00 13.52
C TYR A 219 1.16 -0.48 12.10
N PHE A 220 0.08 -0.76 11.35
CA PHE A 220 -0.07 -0.37 9.95
C PHE A 220 -1.48 0.14 9.71
N ILE A 221 -1.61 1.10 8.81
CA ILE A 221 -2.91 1.53 8.30
C ILE A 221 -3.01 1.04 6.86
N THR A 222 -4.01 0.23 6.59
CA THR A 222 -4.31 -0.27 5.24
C THR A 222 -5.61 0.32 4.74
N LYS A 223 -5.69 0.54 3.43
CA LYS A 223 -6.87 1.10 2.80
C LYS A 223 -7.45 0.07 1.83
N ILE A 224 -8.64 -0.42 2.14
CA ILE A 224 -9.36 -1.41 1.33
C ILE A 224 -10.73 -0.81 0.99
N ASN A 225 -11.05 -0.71 -0.31
CA ASN A 225 -12.32 -0.12 -0.77
C ASN A 225 -12.60 1.28 -0.19
N ASN A 226 -11.58 2.13 -0.10
CA ASN A 226 -11.63 3.46 0.54
C ASN A 226 -11.93 3.44 2.04
N ILE A 227 -11.82 2.31 2.70
CA ILE A 227 -11.96 2.18 4.15
C ILE A 227 -10.58 1.97 4.76
N PHE A 228 -10.22 2.83 5.70
CA PHE A 228 -8.98 2.69 6.46
C PHE A 228 -9.17 1.68 7.59
N ASN A 229 -8.31 0.67 7.62
CA ASN A 229 -8.26 -0.35 8.66
C ASN A 229 -6.96 -0.20 9.46
N LEU A 230 -7.00 -0.57 10.73
CA LEU A 230 -5.81 -0.67 11.56
C LEU A 230 -5.35 -2.12 11.63
N GLU A 231 -4.12 -2.39 11.19
CA GLU A 231 -3.50 -3.71 11.29
C GLU A 231 -2.39 -3.71 12.34
N ILE A 232 -2.31 -4.78 13.12
CA ILE A 232 -1.36 -4.92 14.22
C ILE A 232 -0.70 -6.28 14.12
N ASN A 233 0.63 -6.31 14.00
CA ASN A 233 1.40 -7.54 14.13
C ASN A 233 1.75 -7.76 15.60
N TYR A 234 1.28 -8.85 16.18
CA TYR A 234 1.56 -9.23 17.56
C TYR A 234 2.33 -10.53 17.60
N TYR A 235 3.51 -10.49 18.23
CA TYR A 235 4.41 -11.62 18.36
C TYR A 235 4.42 -12.12 19.79
N SER A 236 4.29 -13.43 19.96
CA SER A 236 4.32 -14.08 21.28
C SER A 236 4.91 -15.47 21.18
N ASN A 237 5.34 -16.03 22.31
CA ASN A 237 5.68 -17.44 22.38
C ASN A 237 4.60 -18.22 23.10
N ILE A 238 4.50 -19.52 22.84
CA ILE A 238 3.46 -20.37 23.38
C ILE A 238 3.48 -20.40 24.93
N SER A 239 4.64 -20.35 25.55
CA SER A 239 4.78 -20.40 27.01
C SER A 239 4.22 -19.15 27.69
N SER A 240 4.29 -17.98 27.06
CA SER A 240 3.75 -16.74 27.59
C SER A 240 2.21 -16.63 27.47
N LEU A 241 1.61 -17.50 26.66
CA LEU A 241 0.14 -17.55 26.45
C LEU A 241 -0.56 -18.56 27.39
N ILE A 242 0.18 -19.38 28.09
CA ILE A 242 -0.41 -20.34 29.03
C ILE A 242 -1.06 -19.58 30.19
N ASN A 243 -2.39 -19.70 30.31
CA ASN A 243 -3.21 -19.06 31.35
C ASN A 243 -3.12 -17.52 31.40
N LYS A 244 -2.76 -16.88 30.28
CA LYS A 244 -2.64 -15.43 30.23
C LYS A 244 -3.24 -14.87 28.94
N ASP A 245 -4.29 -14.06 29.08
CA ASP A 245 -4.89 -13.35 27.97
C ASP A 245 -3.96 -12.29 27.38
N ILE A 246 -4.10 -12.04 26.07
CA ILE A 246 -3.36 -11.00 25.36
C ILE A 246 -4.11 -9.68 25.50
N SER A 247 -3.45 -8.65 26.02
CA SER A 247 -4.00 -7.31 26.09
C SER A 247 -3.23 -6.38 25.15
N ILE A 248 -3.92 -5.78 24.20
CA ILE A 248 -3.37 -4.77 23.27
C ILE A 248 -3.99 -3.43 23.65
N THR A 249 -3.17 -2.49 24.11
CA THR A 249 -3.60 -1.16 24.50
C THR A 249 -3.48 -0.20 23.32
N LEU A 250 -4.61 0.36 22.89
CA LEU A 250 -4.70 1.44 21.93
C LEU A 250 -4.93 2.76 22.67
N PRO A 251 -4.67 3.91 22.05
CA PRO A 251 -4.86 5.21 22.70
C PRO A 251 -6.27 5.45 23.27
N ASN A 252 -7.29 4.95 22.60
CA ASN A 252 -8.70 5.16 22.96
C ASN A 252 -9.39 3.93 23.58
N LYS A 253 -8.74 2.76 23.61
CA LYS A 253 -9.31 1.51 24.16
C LYS A 253 -8.26 0.43 24.36
N SER A 254 -8.67 -0.64 25.05
CA SER A 254 -7.90 -1.88 25.14
C SER A 254 -8.65 -3.04 24.51
N ILE A 255 -7.94 -3.90 23.80
CA ILE A 255 -8.46 -5.12 23.19
C ILE A 255 -7.94 -6.29 23.99
N LEU A 256 -8.84 -7.11 24.51
CA LEU A 256 -8.51 -8.34 25.22
C LEU A 256 -8.80 -9.54 24.32
N ILE A 257 -7.79 -10.33 24.04
CA ILE A 257 -7.89 -11.60 23.31
C ILE A 257 -7.78 -12.72 24.33
N LYS A 258 -8.85 -13.47 24.51
CA LYS A 258 -8.86 -14.62 25.38
C LYS A 258 -8.08 -15.77 24.77
N THR A 259 -7.09 -16.29 25.50
CA THR A 259 -6.26 -17.40 25.02
C THR A 259 -7.05 -18.66 24.75
N ASP A 260 -8.14 -18.90 25.49
CA ASP A 260 -9.04 -20.03 25.27
C ASP A 260 -9.75 -19.99 23.90
N SER A 261 -9.80 -18.83 23.26
CA SER A 261 -10.38 -18.66 21.91
C SER A 261 -9.38 -18.86 20.79
N LEU A 262 -8.10 -19.04 21.12
CA LEU A 262 -7.02 -19.17 20.13
C LEU A 262 -6.82 -20.62 19.69
N PHE A 263 -6.42 -20.78 18.45
CA PHE A 263 -6.01 -22.07 17.92
C PHE A 263 -4.51 -22.29 18.15
N ILE A 264 -4.09 -23.54 18.29
CA ILE A 264 -2.67 -23.89 18.38
C ILE A 264 -2.08 -23.88 16.96
N LYS A 265 -1.77 -22.67 16.46
CA LYS A 265 -1.20 -22.41 15.13
C LYS A 265 -0.13 -21.33 15.23
N LYS A 266 0.90 -21.43 14.35
CA LYS A 266 1.98 -20.43 14.29
C LYS A 266 1.46 -19.03 13.93
N TYR A 267 0.38 -18.96 13.17
CA TYR A 267 -0.25 -17.73 12.75
C TYR A 267 -1.76 -17.85 12.80
N GLN A 268 -2.41 -16.76 13.22
CA GLN A 268 -3.85 -16.59 13.12
C GLN A 268 -4.23 -15.11 13.00
N LYS A 269 -5.27 -14.86 12.22
CA LYS A 269 -5.83 -13.53 11.99
C LYS A 269 -7.08 -13.35 12.83
N ILE A 270 -7.14 -12.29 13.62
CA ILE A 270 -8.28 -11.93 14.47
C ILE A 270 -8.82 -10.59 13.97
N VAL A 271 -10.11 -10.51 13.68
CA VAL A 271 -10.73 -9.32 13.12
C VAL A 271 -11.80 -8.77 14.06
N TYR A 272 -11.60 -7.55 14.50
CA TYR A 272 -12.60 -6.76 15.23
C TYR A 272 -13.31 -5.83 14.27
N LYS A 273 -14.45 -6.27 13.76
CA LYS A 273 -15.21 -5.53 12.74
C LYS A 273 -15.73 -4.21 13.28
N LYS A 274 -15.61 -3.15 12.47
CA LYS A 274 -16.12 -1.80 12.77
C LYS A 274 -15.60 -1.23 14.09
N ASN A 275 -14.38 -1.58 14.45
CA ASN A 275 -13.74 -1.15 15.69
C ASN A 275 -12.48 -0.28 15.47
N GLY A 276 -12.13 -0.01 14.22
CA GLY A 276 -10.92 0.72 13.84
C GLY A 276 -11.15 2.21 13.60
N ILE A 277 -10.62 2.68 12.49
CA ILE A 277 -10.61 4.08 12.08
C ILE A 277 -11.99 4.47 11.54
N ILE A 278 -12.54 5.61 11.96
CA ILE A 278 -13.78 6.15 11.40
C ILE A 278 -13.46 6.77 10.05
N ASN A 279 -14.22 6.38 9.04
CA ASN A 279 -14.08 6.88 7.68
C ASN A 279 -15.22 7.85 7.36
N TYR A 280 -14.86 9.01 6.81
CA TYR A 280 -15.78 10.09 6.47
C TYR A 280 -15.79 10.33 4.96
N ASN A 281 -16.93 10.81 4.42
CA ASN A 281 -16.98 11.38 3.08
C ASN A 281 -16.41 12.82 3.06
N ASP A 282 -16.44 13.48 1.93
CA ASP A 282 -15.98 14.86 1.80
C ASP A 282 -16.89 15.87 2.52
N GLN A 283 -18.12 15.49 2.82
CA GLN A 283 -19.09 16.27 3.59
C GLN A 283 -18.99 16.02 5.10
N LEU A 284 -18.03 15.21 5.53
CA LEU A 284 -17.78 14.79 6.92
C LEU A 284 -18.87 13.91 7.53
N ASP A 285 -19.70 13.28 6.72
CA ASP A 285 -20.59 12.23 7.20
C ASP A 285 -19.81 10.93 7.39
N ILE A 286 -20.14 10.18 8.43
CA ILE A 286 -19.54 8.87 8.67
C ILE A 286 -20.04 7.89 7.62
N ILE A 287 -19.14 7.43 6.75
CA ILE A 287 -19.44 6.38 5.77
C ILE A 287 -19.41 5.01 6.44
N SER A 288 -18.37 4.76 7.22
CA SER A 288 -18.11 3.46 7.84
C SER A 288 -17.08 3.58 8.96
N THR A 289 -16.95 2.56 9.75
CA THR A 289 -15.80 2.36 10.64
C THR A 289 -15.00 1.17 10.12
N GLY A 290 -13.71 1.33 9.94
CA GLY A 290 -12.81 0.27 9.53
C GLY A 290 -12.65 -0.79 10.61
N ASP A 291 -11.98 -1.86 10.25
CA ASP A 291 -11.71 -2.99 11.15
C ASP A 291 -10.39 -2.79 11.90
N ILE A 292 -10.25 -3.44 13.04
CA ILE A 292 -8.94 -3.72 13.63
C ILE A 292 -8.61 -5.17 13.33
N ILE A 293 -7.47 -5.36 12.69
CA ILE A 293 -6.99 -6.67 12.24
C ILE A 293 -5.72 -6.99 13.02
N ILE A 294 -5.73 -8.08 13.78
CA ILE A 294 -4.58 -8.51 14.56
C ILE A 294 -4.00 -9.76 13.91
N HIS A 295 -2.75 -9.67 13.50
CA HIS A 295 -1.95 -10.75 12.98
C HIS A 295 -1.13 -11.33 14.14
N LEU A 296 -1.61 -12.42 14.72
CA LEU A 296 -0.97 -13.07 15.86
C LEU A 296 -0.01 -14.15 15.39
N TYR A 297 1.27 -13.96 15.71
CA TYR A 297 2.35 -14.90 15.44
C TYR A 297 2.77 -15.57 16.73
N ILE A 298 2.72 -16.91 16.78
CA ILE A 298 3.07 -17.69 17.96
C ILE A 298 4.31 -18.53 17.67
N ASP A 299 5.38 -18.27 18.41
CA ASP A 299 6.57 -19.12 18.40
C ASP A 299 6.37 -20.29 19.37
N PHE A 300 6.56 -21.51 18.86
CA PHE A 300 6.45 -22.75 19.61
C PHE A 300 7.81 -23.22 20.20
N PHE A 301 8.89 -22.57 19.81
CA PHE A 301 10.21 -22.92 20.31
C PHE A 301 10.51 -22.13 21.58
N THR A 302 10.61 -22.82 22.71
CA THR A 302 11.23 -22.24 23.90
C THR A 302 12.71 -22.12 23.61
N GLN A 303 13.26 -20.90 23.52
CA GLN A 303 14.70 -20.72 23.64
C GLN A 303 15.09 -21.20 25.02
N HIS A 304 15.71 -22.39 25.12
CA HIS A 304 16.47 -22.75 26.31
C HIS A 304 17.59 -21.72 26.42
N PRO A 305 17.73 -21.01 27.52
CA PRO A 305 18.93 -20.20 27.75
C PRO A 305 20.13 -21.15 27.65
N HIS A 306 21.05 -20.80 26.75
CA HIS A 306 22.35 -21.51 26.74
C HIS A 306 22.92 -21.47 28.15
N PRO A 307 23.27 -22.61 28.73
CA PRO A 307 23.98 -22.59 29.99
C PRO A 307 25.32 -21.87 29.75
N SER A 308 25.45 -20.72 30.41
CA SER A 308 26.71 -19.99 30.47
C SER A 308 27.77 -20.93 31.04
N SER A 309 28.69 -21.36 30.19
CA SER A 309 29.97 -21.98 30.56
C SER A 309 30.94 -20.93 31.06
#